data_e073bc74ca3584154e79d859658dd5bb
#
_entry.id   e073bc74ca3584154e79d859658dd5bb
#
_cell.length_a   1.000
_cell.length_b   1.000
_cell.length_c   1.000
_cell.angle_alpha   90.00
_cell.angle_beta   90.00
_cell.angle_gamma   90.00
#
_symmetry.space_group_name_H-M   'P 1'
#
loop_
_entity.id
_entity.type
_entity.pdbx_description
1 polymer ?
#
loop_
_entity_poly.entity_id
_entity_poly.type
_entity_poly.pdbx_seq_one_letter_code
_entity_poly.pdbx_strand_id
1 'polypeptide(L)'
;DKGIARIPSKIMNDLGLVSGDVVEIKAKVSTVVKAMRSIKEDLEKEIIRLDGNTRSNIGASIGDKIKVNKTKIQEAKKITLSPLQEVRFSDDPTEYFHTKLMHKPLTINQKTVIDVFGTRLGYVVSKLEPKEYVIVTPSTKIIVSDTTYTGDMKATGVSYEDIGGLKNEIESIREMVELPMKHPEVFQKLGVGAPKGVLLTGPPGTGKTLLAKAVA
;
A
#
# COMPACT_ATOMS: atom_id res chain seq x y z
N ASP A 1 4.35 0.69 12.25
CA ASP A 1 5.37 0.57 11.17
C ASP A 1 4.86 1.09 9.81
N LYS A 2 4.26 2.28 9.77
CA LYS A 2 3.75 2.87 8.50
C LYS A 2 4.89 3.26 7.56
N GLY A 3 4.85 2.77 6.31
CA GLY A 3 5.85 3.07 5.28
C GLY A 3 7.19 2.37 5.49
N ILE A 4 7.19 1.25 6.20
CA ILE A 4 8.36 0.42 6.49
C ILE A 4 8.13 -1.00 5.97
N ALA A 5 9.16 -1.56 5.32
CA ALA A 5 9.24 -2.98 5.00
C ALA A 5 10.17 -3.68 5.99
N ARG A 6 9.66 -4.66 6.72
CA ARG A 6 10.50 -5.54 7.55
C ARG A 6 10.95 -6.72 6.71
N ILE A 7 12.25 -6.77 6.47
CA ILE A 7 12.88 -7.68 5.51
C ILE A 7 13.80 -8.64 6.27
N PRO A 8 13.81 -9.95 5.94
CA PRO A 8 14.73 -10.91 6.52
C PRO A 8 16.20 -10.47 6.38
N SER A 9 16.98 -10.68 7.43
CA SER A 9 18.39 -10.26 7.47
C SER A 9 19.22 -10.85 6.32
N LYS A 10 18.90 -12.10 5.91
CA LYS A 10 19.54 -12.76 4.76
C LYS A 10 19.34 -11.93 3.49
N ILE A 11 18.09 -11.58 3.16
CA ILE A 11 17.75 -10.78 1.97
C ILE A 11 18.39 -9.39 2.04
N MET A 12 18.40 -8.76 3.24
CA MET A 12 19.06 -7.47 3.41
C MET A 12 20.56 -7.57 3.14
N ASN A 13 21.22 -8.61 3.62
CA ASN A 13 22.65 -8.83 3.39
C ASN A 13 22.94 -9.10 1.90
N ASP A 14 22.15 -9.95 1.25
CA ASP A 14 22.32 -10.28 -0.17
C ASP A 14 22.16 -9.05 -1.08
N LEU A 15 21.29 -8.11 -0.69
CA LEU A 15 21.08 -6.84 -1.39
C LEU A 15 22.01 -5.71 -0.93
N GLY A 16 22.87 -5.95 0.05
CA GLY A 16 23.75 -4.93 0.63
C GLY A 16 22.97 -3.76 1.25
N LEU A 17 21.88 -4.08 1.97
CA LEU A 17 21.02 -3.10 2.62
C LEU A 17 21.33 -2.99 4.11
N VAL A 18 21.18 -1.77 4.61
CA VAL A 18 21.18 -1.49 6.05
C VAL A 18 19.81 -0.96 6.49
N SER A 19 19.51 -1.08 7.79
CA SER A 19 18.27 -0.54 8.33
C SER A 19 18.20 0.96 8.12
N GLY A 20 17.08 1.43 7.53
CA GLY A 20 16.86 2.82 7.15
C GLY A 20 17.05 3.10 5.66
N ASP A 21 17.70 2.20 4.92
CA ASP A 21 17.80 2.33 3.47
C ASP A 21 16.43 2.36 2.82
N VAL A 22 16.31 3.08 1.71
CA VAL A 22 15.11 3.08 0.89
C VAL A 22 15.22 2.00 -0.18
N VAL A 23 14.19 1.20 -0.30
CA VAL A 23 14.06 0.12 -1.28
C VAL A 23 12.81 0.29 -2.12
N GLU A 24 12.92 -0.13 -3.38
CA GLU A 24 11.76 -0.36 -4.22
C GLU A 24 11.15 -1.72 -3.88
N ILE A 25 9.86 -1.75 -3.68
CA ILE A 25 9.08 -2.98 -3.60
C ILE A 25 8.06 -3.02 -4.74
N LYS A 26 7.91 -4.18 -5.36
CA LYS A 26 7.06 -4.36 -6.55
C LYS A 26 6.24 -5.64 -6.46
N ALA A 27 4.94 -5.50 -6.72
CA ALA A 27 4.02 -6.57 -7.04
C ALA A 27 3.34 -6.25 -8.40
N LYS A 28 2.08 -5.83 -8.43
CA LYS A 28 1.43 -5.30 -9.65
C LYS A 28 2.04 -3.95 -10.05
N VAL A 29 2.36 -3.12 -9.07
CA VAL A 29 2.99 -1.79 -9.23
C VAL A 29 4.16 -1.66 -8.28
N SER A 30 5.05 -0.71 -8.53
CA SER A 30 6.20 -0.40 -7.66
C SER A 30 5.89 0.75 -6.71
N THR A 31 6.41 0.68 -5.51
CA THR A 31 6.49 1.79 -4.56
C THR A 31 7.82 1.76 -3.80
N VAL A 32 8.08 2.80 -3.02
CA VAL A 32 9.29 2.89 -2.19
C VAL A 32 8.95 2.93 -0.72
N VAL A 33 9.77 2.25 0.07
CA VAL A 33 9.64 2.17 1.53
C VAL A 33 11.00 2.13 2.20
N LYS A 34 11.04 2.40 3.50
CA LYS A 34 12.26 2.18 4.29
C LYS A 34 12.39 0.71 4.66
N ALA A 35 13.57 0.15 4.44
CA ALA A 35 13.91 -1.21 4.84
C ALA A 35 14.30 -1.25 6.32
N MET A 36 13.75 -2.20 7.05
CA MET A 36 14.12 -2.52 8.43
C MET A 36 14.27 -4.02 8.59
N ARG A 37 15.10 -4.45 9.51
CA ARG A 37 15.24 -5.89 9.81
C ARG A 37 13.94 -6.48 10.34
N SER A 38 13.71 -7.75 10.02
CA SER A 38 12.61 -8.54 10.58
C SER A 38 12.65 -8.57 12.10
N ILE A 39 11.48 -8.71 12.71
CA ILE A 39 11.33 -8.94 14.15
C ILE A 39 11.76 -10.39 14.52
N LYS A 40 12.01 -10.64 15.80
CA LYS A 40 12.49 -11.94 16.28
C LYS A 40 11.60 -13.12 15.86
N GLU A 41 10.29 -12.92 15.84
CA GLU A 41 9.29 -13.93 15.46
C GLU A 41 9.36 -14.39 14.00
N ASP A 42 10.05 -13.63 13.15
CA ASP A 42 10.15 -13.86 11.71
C ASP A 42 11.57 -14.18 11.23
N LEU A 43 12.53 -14.38 12.14
CA LEU A 43 13.95 -14.54 11.79
C LEU A 43 14.19 -15.78 10.90
N GLU A 44 13.39 -16.85 11.09
CA GLU A 44 13.49 -18.10 10.33
C GLU A 44 12.52 -18.17 9.13
N LYS A 45 11.71 -17.12 8.94
CA LYS A 45 10.69 -17.09 7.89
C LYS A 45 11.15 -16.23 6.72
N GLU A 46 11.00 -16.73 5.52
CA GLU A 46 11.25 -15.94 4.29
C GLU A 46 10.05 -15.03 3.96
N ILE A 47 9.63 -14.22 4.93
CA ILE A 47 8.49 -13.30 4.77
C ILE A 47 8.91 -11.85 4.93
N ILE A 48 8.23 -10.96 4.20
CA ILE A 48 8.37 -9.52 4.33
C ILE A 48 7.08 -8.96 4.91
N ARG A 49 7.18 -8.21 6.01
CA ARG A 49 6.01 -7.52 6.58
C ARG A 49 5.88 -6.11 6.02
N LEU A 50 4.71 -5.81 5.50
CA LEU A 50 4.30 -4.50 5.02
C LEU A 50 3.03 -4.07 5.72
N ASP A 51 2.86 -2.76 5.92
CA ASP A 51 1.57 -2.22 6.35
C ASP A 51 0.51 -2.27 5.23
N GLY A 52 -0.76 -2.17 5.58
CA GLY A 52 -1.88 -2.26 4.64
C GLY A 52 -1.83 -1.21 3.53
N ASN A 53 -1.48 0.05 3.85
CA ASN A 53 -1.36 1.10 2.84
C ASN A 53 -0.26 0.79 1.82
N THR A 54 0.87 0.26 2.28
CA THR A 54 1.98 -0.13 1.42
C THR A 54 1.57 -1.31 0.52
N ARG A 55 0.88 -2.31 1.05
CA ARG A 55 0.34 -3.42 0.24
C ARG A 55 -0.66 -2.91 -0.81
N SER A 56 -1.58 -2.05 -0.42
CA SER A 56 -2.52 -1.41 -1.34
C SER A 56 -1.80 -0.66 -2.46
N ASN A 57 -0.76 0.11 -2.14
CA ASN A 57 0.03 0.87 -3.13
C ASN A 57 0.71 -0.02 -4.19
N ILE A 58 1.08 -1.25 -3.85
CA ILE A 58 1.71 -2.19 -4.81
C ILE A 58 0.72 -3.19 -5.41
N GLY A 59 -0.55 -3.15 -4.98
CA GLY A 59 -1.58 -4.10 -5.39
C GLY A 59 -1.27 -5.53 -4.93
N ALA A 60 -0.77 -5.69 -3.69
CA ALA A 60 -0.45 -6.99 -3.11
C ALA A 60 -1.37 -7.34 -1.94
N SER A 61 -1.72 -8.60 -1.85
CA SER A 61 -2.43 -9.21 -0.73
C SER A 61 -1.46 -9.95 0.21
N ILE A 62 -1.95 -10.37 1.38
CA ILE A 62 -1.16 -11.21 2.29
C ILE A 62 -0.89 -12.56 1.59
N GLY A 63 0.36 -13.01 1.62
CA GLY A 63 0.80 -14.24 0.96
C GLY A 63 1.34 -14.05 -0.45
N ASP A 64 1.17 -12.88 -1.07
CA ASP A 64 1.72 -12.60 -2.39
C ASP A 64 3.24 -12.48 -2.38
N LYS A 65 3.86 -12.96 -3.46
CA LYS A 65 5.29 -12.77 -3.69
C LYS A 65 5.56 -11.36 -4.19
N ILE A 66 6.52 -10.68 -3.58
CA ILE A 66 6.95 -9.34 -4.00
C ILE A 66 8.44 -9.34 -4.34
N LYS A 67 8.84 -8.44 -5.23
CA LYS A 67 10.25 -8.19 -5.55
C LYS A 67 10.74 -7.01 -4.72
N VAL A 68 11.96 -7.11 -4.21
CA VAL A 68 12.65 -6.05 -3.48
C VAL A 68 13.93 -5.72 -4.22
N ASN A 69 14.13 -4.44 -4.53
CA ASN A 69 15.32 -3.95 -5.21
C ASN A 69 15.92 -2.79 -4.43
N LYS A 70 17.24 -2.72 -4.40
CA LYS A 70 17.94 -1.51 -3.98
C LYS A 70 17.63 -0.42 -5.00
N THR A 71 17.31 0.79 -4.53
CA THR A 71 16.99 1.90 -5.43
C THR A 71 17.74 3.16 -5.05
N LYS A 72 17.92 4.04 -6.03
CA LYS A 72 18.39 5.40 -5.79
C LYS A 72 17.22 6.28 -5.43
N ILE A 73 17.42 7.16 -4.47
CA ILE A 73 16.41 8.14 -4.05
C ILE A 73 16.99 9.54 -4.19
N GLN A 74 16.16 10.49 -4.63
CA GLN A 74 16.53 11.89 -4.73
C GLN A 74 15.76 12.72 -3.70
N GLU A 75 16.20 13.93 -3.42
CA GLU A 75 15.45 14.87 -2.61
C GLU A 75 14.26 15.42 -3.40
N ALA A 76 13.10 15.43 -2.78
CA ALA A 76 11.92 16.03 -3.39
C ALA A 76 12.06 17.56 -3.42
N LYS A 77 11.94 18.16 -4.60
CA LYS A 77 11.84 19.62 -4.75
C LYS A 77 10.42 20.09 -4.51
N LYS A 78 9.44 19.39 -5.12
CA LYS A 78 8.04 19.75 -5.04
C LYS A 78 7.13 18.52 -5.06
N ILE A 79 6.14 18.51 -4.19
CA ILE A 79 5.15 17.43 -4.09
C ILE A 79 3.76 18.08 -4.10
N THR A 80 2.85 17.56 -4.93
CA THR A 80 1.44 17.91 -4.86
C THR A 80 0.66 16.72 -4.34
N LEU A 81 -0.13 16.93 -3.29
CA LEU A 81 -1.02 15.96 -2.69
C LEU A 81 -2.46 16.32 -3.04
N SER A 82 -3.19 15.38 -3.61
CA SER A 82 -4.61 15.53 -3.89
C SER A 82 -5.42 14.63 -2.95
N PRO A 83 -6.47 15.15 -2.29
CA PRO A 83 -7.29 14.38 -1.38
C PRO A 83 -8.11 13.33 -2.13
N LEU A 84 -8.40 12.19 -1.49
CA LEU A 84 -9.29 11.14 -2.02
C LEU A 84 -10.78 11.44 -1.80
N GLN A 85 -11.10 12.38 -0.94
CA GLN A 85 -12.44 12.86 -0.62
C GLN A 85 -12.41 14.38 -0.44
N GLU A 86 -13.55 15.03 -0.56
CA GLU A 86 -13.62 16.47 -0.29
C GLU A 86 -13.16 16.77 1.13
N VAL A 87 -12.20 17.66 1.24
CA VAL A 87 -11.68 18.16 2.52
C VAL A 87 -11.55 19.67 2.41
N ARG A 88 -12.03 20.38 3.41
CA ARG A 88 -11.86 21.83 3.54
C ARG A 88 -11.07 22.11 4.80
N PHE A 89 -10.03 22.89 4.67
CA PHE A 89 -9.23 23.38 5.79
C PHE A 89 -9.59 24.81 6.08
N SER A 90 -9.64 25.16 7.35
CA SER A 90 -9.83 26.55 7.79
C SER A 90 -8.56 27.38 7.55
N ASP A 91 -7.41 26.74 7.72
CA ASP A 91 -6.08 27.32 7.62
C ASP A 91 -5.23 26.51 6.62
N ASP A 92 -4.08 27.04 6.19
CA ASP A 92 -3.15 26.34 5.30
C ASP A 92 -2.54 25.12 6.00
N PRO A 93 -2.83 23.89 5.55
CA PRO A 93 -2.34 22.67 6.18
C PRO A 93 -0.89 22.32 5.79
N THR A 94 -0.22 23.12 4.95
CA THR A 94 1.06 22.79 4.31
C THR A 94 2.14 22.43 5.33
N GLU A 95 2.34 23.21 6.38
CA GLU A 95 3.35 22.95 7.41
C GLU A 95 3.08 21.66 8.18
N TYR A 96 1.82 21.39 8.48
CA TYR A 96 1.40 20.16 9.14
C TYR A 96 1.72 18.94 8.28
N PHE A 97 1.40 19.01 6.98
CA PHE A 97 1.71 17.94 6.04
C PHE A 97 3.20 17.74 5.87
N HIS A 98 3.96 18.84 5.84
CA HIS A 98 5.41 18.79 5.77
C HIS A 98 6.00 18.02 6.95
N THR A 99 5.57 18.33 8.17
CA THR A 99 6.00 17.61 9.39
C THR A 99 5.64 16.12 9.34
N LYS A 100 4.42 15.78 8.88
CA LYS A 100 3.96 14.37 8.83
C LYS A 100 4.63 13.53 7.72
N LEU A 101 5.12 14.18 6.67
CA LEU A 101 5.77 13.53 5.55
C LEU A 101 7.30 13.58 5.61
N MET A 102 7.87 14.32 6.55
CA MET A 102 9.32 14.45 6.73
C MET A 102 10.02 13.09 6.72
N HIS A 103 11.07 12.98 5.92
CA HIS A 103 11.87 11.76 5.74
C HIS A 103 11.11 10.54 5.22
N LYS A 104 9.90 10.71 4.69
CA LYS A 104 9.19 9.61 4.02
C LYS A 104 9.61 9.50 2.57
N PRO A 105 9.89 8.28 2.10
CA PRO A 105 10.06 8.02 0.69
C PRO A 105 8.70 8.04 -0.01
N LEU A 106 8.62 8.69 -1.17
CA LEU A 106 7.39 8.84 -1.94
C LEU A 106 7.64 8.59 -3.42
N THR A 107 6.58 8.15 -4.09
CA THR A 107 6.52 8.03 -5.55
C THR A 107 5.20 8.56 -6.08
N ILE A 108 5.15 8.81 -7.38
CA ILE A 108 3.93 9.26 -8.06
C ILE A 108 2.80 8.24 -7.91
N ASN A 109 1.56 8.70 -7.79
CA ASN A 109 0.34 7.91 -7.58
C ASN A 109 0.31 7.10 -6.27
N GLN A 110 1.26 7.29 -5.37
CA GLN A 110 1.25 6.64 -4.06
C GLN A 110 0.15 7.20 -3.18
N LYS A 111 -0.70 6.31 -2.65
CA LYS A 111 -1.67 6.64 -1.61
C LYS A 111 -0.96 6.79 -0.26
N THR A 112 -1.20 7.86 0.43
CA THR A 112 -0.72 8.10 1.81
C THR A 112 -1.88 8.49 2.70
N VAL A 113 -1.89 8.00 3.93
CA VAL A 113 -2.88 8.37 4.93
C VAL A 113 -2.23 9.27 5.96
N ILE A 114 -2.79 10.45 6.12
CA ILE A 114 -2.32 11.47 7.06
C ILE A 114 -3.41 11.64 8.12
N ASP A 115 -3.02 11.53 9.37
CA ASP A 115 -3.91 11.80 10.49
C ASP A 115 -3.91 13.30 10.73
N VAL A 116 -5.04 13.93 10.52
CA VAL A 116 -5.24 15.37 10.74
C VAL A 116 -6.22 15.53 11.89
N PHE A 117 -5.73 15.96 13.04
CA PHE A 117 -6.52 16.15 14.27
C PHE A 117 -7.42 14.95 14.64
N GLY A 118 -6.87 13.72 14.57
CA GLY A 118 -7.60 12.50 14.88
C GLY A 118 -8.43 11.92 13.72
N THR A 119 -8.56 12.66 12.61
CA THR A 119 -9.23 12.17 11.40
C THR A 119 -8.22 11.66 10.39
N ARG A 120 -8.38 10.41 9.95
CA ARG A 120 -7.52 9.80 8.94
C ARG A 120 -7.98 10.19 7.54
N LEU A 121 -7.20 11.02 6.88
CA LEU A 121 -7.49 11.50 5.52
C LEU A 121 -6.55 10.83 4.52
N GLY A 122 -7.11 10.31 3.43
CA GLY A 122 -6.36 9.72 2.33
C GLY A 122 -5.97 10.76 1.30
N TYR A 123 -4.70 10.74 0.90
CA TYR A 123 -4.15 11.59 -0.16
C TYR A 123 -3.39 10.74 -1.17
N VAL A 124 -3.29 11.25 -2.38
CA VAL A 124 -2.47 10.68 -3.44
C VAL A 124 -1.39 11.69 -3.84
N VAL A 125 -0.18 11.22 -4.05
CA VAL A 125 0.89 12.01 -4.66
C VAL A 125 0.56 12.21 -6.13
N SER A 126 -0.10 13.31 -6.46
CA SER A 126 -0.61 13.59 -7.82
C SER A 126 0.44 14.22 -8.74
N LYS A 127 1.42 14.95 -8.18
CA LYS A 127 2.58 15.48 -8.90
C LYS A 127 3.83 15.39 -8.04
N LEU A 128 4.97 15.15 -8.68
CA LEU A 128 6.24 14.95 -8.03
C LEU A 128 7.37 15.53 -8.87
N GLU A 129 8.29 16.24 -8.25
CA GLU A 129 9.49 16.80 -8.86
C GLU A 129 10.71 16.48 -7.99
N PRO A 130 11.72 15.73 -8.51
CA PRO A 130 11.75 15.04 -9.81
C PRO A 130 10.73 13.90 -9.90
N LYS A 131 10.39 13.43 -11.13
CA LYS A 131 9.43 12.32 -11.38
C LYS A 131 10.05 10.95 -11.12
N GLU A 132 10.81 10.83 -10.06
CA GLU A 132 11.48 9.60 -9.64
C GLU A 132 11.09 9.27 -8.21
N TYR A 133 11.79 8.30 -7.59
CA TYR A 133 11.63 8.02 -6.17
C TYR A 133 12.30 9.13 -5.36
N VAL A 134 11.55 9.75 -4.48
CA VAL A 134 12.04 10.90 -3.71
C VAL A 134 11.87 10.71 -2.22
N ILE A 135 12.67 11.43 -1.45
CA ILE A 135 12.52 11.59 -0.01
C ILE A 135 12.16 13.04 0.32
N VAL A 136 11.25 13.21 1.27
CA VAL A 136 10.87 14.55 1.76
C VAL A 136 11.95 15.08 2.66
N THR A 137 12.40 16.31 2.38
CA THR A 137 13.43 17.03 3.14
C THR A 137 12.88 18.37 3.63
N PRO A 138 13.57 19.08 4.52
CA PRO A 138 13.15 20.42 4.95
C PRO A 138 12.96 21.43 3.82
N SER A 139 13.67 21.25 2.70
CA SER A 139 13.60 22.11 1.51
C SER A 139 12.45 21.76 0.56
N THR A 140 11.75 20.64 0.79
CA THR A 140 10.67 20.18 -0.09
C THR A 140 9.45 21.10 -0.02
N LYS A 141 9.02 21.64 -1.16
CA LYS A 141 7.77 22.39 -1.25
C LYS A 141 6.59 21.43 -1.36
N ILE A 142 5.68 21.45 -0.38
CA ILE A 142 4.44 20.67 -0.41
C ILE A 142 3.30 21.57 -0.86
N ILE A 143 2.45 21.05 -1.73
CA ILE A 143 1.20 21.68 -2.15
C ILE A 143 0.07 20.70 -1.86
N VAL A 144 -0.91 21.13 -1.10
CA VAL A 144 -2.15 20.40 -0.88
C VAL A 144 -3.19 20.95 -1.85
N SER A 145 -3.71 20.09 -2.72
CA SER A 145 -4.73 20.47 -3.70
C SER A 145 -6.11 20.49 -3.04
N ASP A 146 -6.93 21.46 -3.39
CA ASP A 146 -8.34 21.54 -3.00
C ASP A 146 -9.22 20.61 -3.84
N THR A 147 -8.70 20.16 -4.99
CA THR A 147 -9.45 19.27 -5.89
C THR A 147 -9.20 17.81 -5.55
N THR A 148 -10.29 17.05 -5.44
CA THR A 148 -10.25 15.60 -5.24
C THR A 148 -9.52 14.92 -6.39
N TYR A 149 -8.74 13.89 -6.07
CA TYR A 149 -8.01 13.10 -7.07
C TYR A 149 -9.00 12.31 -7.93
N THR A 150 -8.99 12.57 -9.24
CA THR A 150 -9.84 11.90 -10.24
C THR A 150 -9.08 10.99 -11.20
N GLY A 151 -7.76 10.83 -10.98
CA GLY A 151 -6.92 10.00 -11.84
C GLY A 151 -7.16 8.50 -11.64
N ASP A 152 -6.79 7.72 -12.68
CA ASP A 152 -6.78 6.26 -12.62
C ASP A 152 -5.78 5.78 -11.55
N MET A 153 -6.30 5.30 -10.45
CA MET A 153 -5.49 4.61 -9.43
C MET A 153 -5.24 3.17 -9.87
N LYS A 154 -4.44 3.01 -10.94
CA LYS A 154 -4.14 1.68 -11.55
C LYS A 154 -3.58 0.63 -10.59
N ALA A 155 -3.09 1.05 -9.44
CA ALA A 155 -2.57 0.16 -8.40
C ALA A 155 -3.42 0.09 -7.14
N THR A 156 -4.28 1.09 -6.93
CA THR A 156 -5.12 1.19 -5.75
C THR A 156 -6.57 0.81 -6.09
N GLY A 157 -6.77 -0.34 -6.71
CA GLY A 157 -8.06 -1.00 -6.64
C GLY A 157 -8.49 -1.04 -5.16
N VAL A 158 -9.77 -1.20 -4.91
CA VAL A 158 -10.26 -1.46 -3.55
C VAL A 158 -9.48 -2.66 -3.02
N SER A 159 -8.77 -2.48 -1.93
CA SER A 159 -8.05 -3.57 -1.27
C SER A 159 -8.89 -4.06 -0.10
N TYR A 160 -8.67 -5.29 0.33
CA TYR A 160 -9.31 -5.81 1.55
C TYR A 160 -9.03 -4.94 2.79
N GLU A 161 -7.95 -4.19 2.80
CA GLU A 161 -7.57 -3.27 3.88
C GLU A 161 -8.49 -2.03 3.94
N ASP A 162 -9.17 -1.71 2.83
CA ASP A 162 -10.13 -0.62 2.76
C ASP A 162 -11.52 -1.05 3.30
N ILE A 163 -11.68 -2.35 3.60
CA ILE A 163 -12.93 -2.93 4.08
C ILE A 163 -12.83 -3.17 5.59
N GLY A 164 -13.57 -2.40 6.36
CA GLY A 164 -13.66 -2.58 7.81
C GLY A 164 -14.71 -3.62 8.21
N GLY A 165 -14.44 -4.39 9.27
CA GLY A 165 -15.45 -5.20 9.94
C GLY A 165 -15.83 -6.56 9.30
N LEU A 166 -15.34 -6.89 8.09
CA LEU A 166 -15.67 -8.13 7.36
C LEU A 166 -14.51 -9.14 7.34
N LYS A 167 -13.81 -9.31 8.45
CA LYS A 167 -12.59 -10.13 8.50
C LYS A 167 -12.85 -11.59 8.14
N ASN A 168 -13.90 -12.20 8.68
CA ASN A 168 -14.22 -13.61 8.43
C ASN A 168 -14.69 -13.82 6.99
N GLU A 169 -15.47 -12.89 6.44
CA GLU A 169 -15.96 -12.91 5.07
C GLU A 169 -14.82 -12.75 4.06
N ILE A 170 -13.87 -11.88 4.35
CA ILE A 170 -12.66 -11.70 3.55
C ILE A 170 -11.82 -12.99 3.56
N GLU A 171 -11.65 -13.63 4.72
CA GLU A 171 -10.89 -14.87 4.85
C GLU A 171 -11.56 -16.00 4.06
N SER A 172 -12.89 -16.15 4.18
CA SER A 172 -13.67 -17.13 3.43
C SER A 172 -13.57 -16.92 1.90
N ILE A 173 -13.63 -15.68 1.44
CA ILE A 173 -13.50 -15.38 -0.01
C ILE A 173 -12.09 -15.67 -0.50
N ARG A 174 -11.07 -15.36 0.28
CA ARG A 174 -9.69 -15.70 -0.07
C ARG A 174 -9.51 -17.20 -0.25
N GLU A 175 -10.01 -17.98 0.68
CA GLU A 175 -9.91 -19.44 0.63
C GLU A 175 -10.71 -20.03 -0.53
N MET A 176 -11.92 -19.54 -0.76
CA MET A 176 -12.80 -20.11 -1.79
C MET A 176 -12.55 -19.61 -3.20
N VAL A 177 -12.02 -18.41 -3.38
CA VAL A 177 -11.85 -17.79 -4.70
C VAL A 177 -10.39 -17.56 -5.04
N GLU A 178 -9.65 -16.81 -4.21
CA GLU A 178 -8.29 -16.44 -4.56
C GLU A 178 -7.32 -17.62 -4.56
N LEU A 179 -7.36 -18.47 -3.56
CA LEU A 179 -6.44 -19.62 -3.48
C LEU A 179 -6.60 -20.58 -4.65
N PRO A 180 -7.83 -20.99 -5.06
CA PRO A 180 -8.00 -21.83 -6.25
C PRO A 180 -7.55 -21.15 -7.53
N MET A 181 -7.71 -19.84 -7.67
CA MET A 181 -7.26 -19.09 -8.86
C MET A 181 -5.72 -18.93 -8.90
N LYS A 182 -5.09 -18.72 -7.75
CA LYS A 182 -3.63 -18.53 -7.65
C LYS A 182 -2.86 -19.84 -7.69
N HIS A 183 -3.46 -20.93 -7.21
CA HIS A 183 -2.84 -22.25 -7.07
C HIS A 183 -3.73 -23.37 -7.61
N PRO A 184 -4.16 -23.33 -8.88
CA PRO A 184 -5.06 -24.31 -9.45
C PRO A 184 -4.49 -25.73 -9.39
N GLU A 185 -3.18 -25.88 -9.47
CA GLU A 185 -2.47 -27.16 -9.39
C GLU A 185 -2.68 -27.87 -8.04
N VAL A 186 -2.81 -27.13 -6.95
CA VAL A 186 -3.04 -27.70 -5.61
C VAL A 186 -4.45 -28.25 -5.51
N PHE A 187 -5.43 -27.48 -5.99
CA PHE A 187 -6.84 -27.87 -5.94
C PHE A 187 -7.15 -29.05 -6.88
N GLN A 188 -6.51 -29.10 -8.05
CA GLN A 188 -6.61 -30.26 -8.96
C GLN A 188 -6.08 -31.53 -8.32
N LYS A 189 -4.94 -31.46 -7.58
CA LYS A 189 -4.38 -32.60 -6.86
C LYS A 189 -5.28 -33.09 -5.71
N LEU A 190 -6.02 -32.18 -5.10
CA LEU A 190 -6.98 -32.47 -4.04
C LEU A 190 -8.34 -32.96 -4.58
N GLY A 191 -8.54 -32.97 -5.92
CA GLY A 191 -9.81 -33.31 -6.54
C GLY A 191 -10.92 -32.29 -6.32
N VAL A 192 -10.57 -31.07 -5.87
CA VAL A 192 -11.52 -29.99 -5.61
C VAL A 192 -11.55 -29.04 -6.82
N GLY A 193 -12.71 -28.92 -7.43
CA GLY A 193 -12.92 -27.94 -8.51
C GLY A 193 -12.98 -26.51 -7.98
N ALA A 194 -12.35 -25.57 -8.68
CA ALA A 194 -12.51 -24.15 -8.36
C ALA A 194 -13.97 -23.73 -8.51
N PRO A 195 -14.53 -22.90 -7.61
CA PRO A 195 -15.89 -22.43 -7.72
C PRO A 195 -16.07 -21.60 -8.99
N LYS A 196 -17.19 -21.83 -9.70
CA LYS A 196 -17.53 -21.10 -10.93
C LYS A 196 -18.15 -19.72 -10.67
N GLY A 197 -18.52 -19.44 -9.43
CA GLY A 197 -19.11 -18.18 -9.01
C GLY A 197 -19.35 -18.13 -7.51
N VAL A 198 -19.46 -16.93 -6.99
CA VAL A 198 -19.75 -16.65 -5.58
C VAL A 198 -20.93 -15.69 -5.48
N LEU A 199 -21.89 -15.99 -4.64
CA LEU A 199 -23.04 -15.13 -4.36
C LEU A 199 -22.81 -14.39 -3.04
N LEU A 200 -22.77 -13.05 -3.09
CA LEU A 200 -22.68 -12.21 -1.90
C LEU A 200 -24.08 -11.77 -1.47
N THR A 201 -24.53 -12.22 -0.30
CA THR A 201 -25.83 -11.90 0.27
C THR A 201 -25.70 -11.03 1.52
N GLY A 202 -26.72 -10.27 1.85
CA GLY A 202 -26.80 -9.44 3.05
C GLY A 202 -27.52 -8.10 2.84
N PRO A 203 -27.80 -7.32 3.90
CA PRO A 203 -28.50 -6.05 3.82
C PRO A 203 -27.80 -5.01 2.92
N PRO A 204 -28.50 -4.00 2.41
CA PRO A 204 -27.86 -2.88 1.69
C PRO A 204 -26.87 -2.15 2.59
N GLY A 205 -25.78 -1.61 2.00
CA GLY A 205 -24.75 -0.86 2.75
C GLY A 205 -23.70 -1.71 3.48
N THR A 206 -23.76 -3.05 3.47
CA THR A 206 -22.80 -3.94 4.17
C THR A 206 -21.47 -4.15 3.45
N GLY A 207 -21.16 -3.40 2.41
CA GLY A 207 -19.86 -3.48 1.73
C GLY A 207 -19.73 -4.57 0.67
N LYS A 208 -20.78 -5.27 0.26
CA LYS A 208 -20.74 -6.36 -0.76
C LYS A 208 -20.06 -5.94 -2.07
N THR A 209 -20.45 -4.79 -2.62
CA THR A 209 -19.85 -4.26 -3.85
C THR A 209 -18.38 -3.89 -3.65
N LEU A 210 -18.02 -3.39 -2.47
CA LEU A 210 -16.64 -3.06 -2.12
C LEU A 210 -15.80 -4.35 -2.03
N LEU A 211 -16.35 -5.39 -1.42
CA LEU A 211 -15.74 -6.70 -1.32
C LEU A 211 -15.53 -7.36 -2.69
N ALA A 212 -16.55 -7.30 -3.57
CA ALA A 212 -16.41 -7.79 -4.94
C ALA A 212 -15.30 -7.06 -5.73
N LYS A 213 -15.18 -5.74 -5.57
CA LYS A 213 -14.10 -4.95 -6.18
C LYS A 213 -12.72 -5.25 -5.60
N ALA A 214 -12.62 -5.70 -4.35
CA ALA A 214 -11.36 -6.05 -3.73
C ALA A 214 -10.85 -7.44 -4.17
N VAL A 215 -11.77 -8.31 -4.62
CA VAL A 215 -11.48 -9.65 -5.14
C VAL A 215 -11.06 -9.62 -6.61
N ALA A 216 -11.61 -8.70 -7.41
CA ALA A 216 -11.38 -8.59 -8.85
C ALA A 216 -10.02 -7.95 -9.19
#